data_80541fb12f665190ef8e6892a89ebed7
#
_entry.id   80541fb12f665190ef8e6892a89ebed7
#
_cell.length_a   1.000
_cell.length_b   1.000
_cell.length_c   1.000
_cell.angle_alpha   90.00
_cell.angle_beta   90.00
_cell.angle_gamma   90.00
#
_symmetry.space_group_name_H-M   'P 1'
#
loop_
_entity.id
_entity.type
_entity.pdbx_description
1 polymer ?
#
loop_
_entity_poly.entity_id
_entity_poly.type
_entity_poly.pdbx_seq_one_letter_code
_entity_poly.pdbx_strand_id
1 'polypeptide(L)'
;MKNNSSGEVVRIGRFCSDATGCENLMQPIKDAFNNTCIAFLESLADTTAPWITVDEIGYLENTSYDYQKAFERLMNKKRIIMVVRKQDLSFLNWLCGHKDVFLVDLDRPFGNSGCIIMASGQGKRFGGNKLMAEYHGQPLIKWMLDITKYLFSRRLVVTIHQ
;
A
#
# COMPACT_ATOMS: atom_id res chain seq x y z
N MET A 1 19.68 -2.14 2.30
CA MET A 1 19.00 -0.90 2.78
C MET A 1 19.90 0.29 2.49
N LYS A 2 19.33 1.44 2.12
CA LYS A 2 20.08 2.68 1.83
C LYS A 2 19.44 3.84 2.60
N ASN A 3 20.25 4.59 3.31
CA ASN A 3 19.83 5.87 3.87
C ASN A 3 20.08 6.97 2.83
N ASN A 4 19.01 7.51 2.24
CA ASN A 4 19.13 8.50 1.17
C ASN A 4 19.62 9.87 1.67
N SER A 5 19.51 10.16 2.98
CA SER A 5 20.00 11.41 3.57
C SER A 5 21.50 11.40 3.77
N SER A 6 22.09 10.29 4.23
CA SER A 6 23.54 10.14 4.43
C SER A 6 24.27 9.52 3.23
N GLY A 7 23.53 8.88 2.32
CA GLY A 7 24.10 8.08 1.22
C GLY A 7 24.62 6.70 1.65
N GLU A 8 24.56 6.38 2.93
CA GLU A 8 25.07 5.14 3.49
C GLU A 8 24.25 3.93 3.02
N VAL A 9 24.93 2.83 2.69
CA VAL A 9 24.32 1.59 2.19
C VAL A 9 24.78 0.42 3.06
N VAL A 10 23.81 -0.40 3.51
CA VAL A 10 24.07 -1.63 4.24
C VAL A 10 23.43 -2.82 3.55
N ARG A 11 24.16 -3.93 3.44
CA ARG A 11 23.60 -5.18 2.95
C ARG A 11 22.76 -5.82 4.07
N ILE A 12 21.46 -5.99 3.84
CA ILE A 12 20.51 -6.56 4.80
C ILE A 12 20.15 -8.02 4.51
N GLY A 13 20.51 -8.53 3.34
CA GLY A 13 20.21 -9.89 2.92
C GLY A 13 21.29 -10.48 2.03
N ARG A 14 21.34 -11.80 1.96
CA ARG A 14 22.18 -12.58 1.05
C ARG A 14 21.35 -13.64 0.36
N PHE A 15 21.62 -13.91 -0.90
CA PHE A 15 20.99 -15.01 -1.62
C PHE A 15 21.42 -16.36 -1.02
N CYS A 16 20.48 -17.30 -0.92
CA CYS A 16 20.82 -18.69 -0.60
C CYS A 16 21.55 -19.30 -1.79
N SER A 17 22.70 -19.92 -1.52
CA SER A 17 23.49 -20.67 -2.53
C SER A 17 22.89 -22.05 -2.84
N ASP A 18 22.06 -22.60 -1.95
CA ASP A 18 21.54 -23.96 -2.07
C ASP A 18 20.08 -23.93 -2.54
N ALA A 19 19.88 -24.50 -3.74
CA ALA A 19 18.58 -24.58 -4.41
C ALA A 19 17.56 -25.54 -3.74
N THR A 20 17.91 -26.15 -2.61
CA THR A 20 17.07 -27.14 -1.93
C THR A 20 16.36 -26.53 -0.73
N GLY A 21 15.10 -26.12 -0.90
CA GLY A 21 14.15 -25.91 0.18
C GLY A 21 14.04 -24.51 0.79
N CYS A 22 14.67 -23.47 0.22
CA CYS A 22 14.43 -22.11 0.66
C CYS A 22 13.16 -21.56 0.02
N GLU A 23 12.09 -21.39 0.78
CA GLU A 23 10.87 -20.67 0.34
C GLU A 23 11.16 -19.21 -0.02
N ASN A 24 12.25 -18.62 0.49
CA ASN A 24 12.71 -17.28 0.22
C ASN A 24 14.10 -17.27 -0.39
N LEU A 25 14.25 -16.66 -1.55
CA LEU A 25 15.52 -16.55 -2.28
C LEU A 25 16.59 -15.73 -1.54
N MET A 26 16.22 -14.96 -0.50
CA MET A 26 17.14 -14.09 0.24
C MET A 26 17.02 -14.35 1.75
N GLN A 27 18.16 -14.58 2.40
CA GLN A 27 18.25 -14.72 3.86
C GLN A 27 18.64 -13.38 4.51
N PRO A 28 18.01 -13.01 5.65
CA PRO A 28 18.35 -11.79 6.37
C PRO A 28 19.73 -11.89 7.01
N ILE A 29 20.45 -10.77 7.04
CA ILE A 29 21.70 -10.62 7.79
C ILE A 29 21.34 -10.01 9.14
N LYS A 30 21.22 -10.85 10.17
CA LYS A 30 20.74 -10.43 11.51
C LYS A 30 21.56 -9.30 12.10
N ASP A 31 22.88 -9.33 12.01
CA ASP A 31 23.75 -8.29 12.54
C ASP A 31 23.51 -6.92 11.89
N ALA A 32 23.19 -6.91 10.58
CA ALA A 32 22.83 -5.68 9.90
C ALA A 32 21.54 -5.08 10.45
N PHE A 33 20.53 -5.91 10.70
CA PHE A 33 19.26 -5.45 11.29
C PHE A 33 19.43 -4.98 12.73
N ASN A 34 20.14 -5.75 13.55
CA ASN A 34 20.27 -5.48 15.00
C ASN A 34 21.22 -4.30 15.31
N ASN A 35 22.03 -3.86 14.35
CA ASN A 35 22.98 -2.76 14.55
C ASN A 35 22.73 -1.60 13.57
N THR A 36 23.19 -1.75 12.33
CA THR A 36 23.22 -0.64 11.35
C THR A 36 21.83 -0.15 10.97
N CYS A 37 20.86 -1.06 10.79
CA CYS A 37 19.49 -0.65 10.42
C CYS A 37 18.81 0.07 11.57
N ILE A 38 19.02 -0.34 12.82
CA ILE A 38 18.51 0.36 14.00
C ILE A 38 19.11 1.77 14.06
N ALA A 39 20.45 1.90 13.92
CA ALA A 39 21.10 3.19 13.91
C ALA A 39 20.57 4.11 12.79
N PHE A 40 20.22 3.57 11.62
CA PHE A 40 19.57 4.34 10.56
C PHE A 40 18.18 4.84 10.98
N LEU A 41 17.36 4.00 11.58
CA LEU A 41 16.03 4.42 12.06
C LEU A 41 16.14 5.50 13.15
N GLU A 42 17.08 5.35 14.06
CA GLU A 42 17.33 6.34 15.12
C GLU A 42 17.81 7.68 14.55
N SER A 43 18.73 7.67 13.59
CA SER A 43 19.18 8.89 12.92
C SER A 43 18.04 9.60 12.17
N LEU A 44 17.10 8.86 11.57
CA LEU A 44 15.93 9.43 10.91
C LEU A 44 14.97 10.08 11.91
N ALA A 45 14.86 9.55 13.12
CA ALA A 45 14.03 10.12 14.17
C ALA A 45 14.47 11.53 14.59
N ASP A 46 15.76 11.84 14.45
CA ASP A 46 16.37 13.12 14.86
C ASP A 46 16.48 14.14 13.70
N THR A 47 16.12 13.75 12.47
CA THR A 47 16.11 14.68 11.33
C THR A 47 15.04 15.75 11.49
N THR A 48 15.22 16.89 10.81
CA THR A 48 14.20 17.96 10.72
C THR A 48 13.10 17.66 9.70
N ALA A 49 13.26 16.61 8.89
CA ALA A 49 12.28 16.22 7.88
C ALA A 49 10.95 15.84 8.55
N PRO A 50 9.82 16.44 8.14
CA PRO A 50 8.51 16.12 8.72
C PRO A 50 7.96 14.76 8.25
N TRP A 51 8.46 14.24 7.14
CA TRP A 51 8.07 12.98 6.53
C TRP A 51 9.27 12.08 6.28
N ILE A 52 9.08 10.79 6.48
CA ILE A 52 10.03 9.74 6.11
C ILE A 52 9.36 8.84 5.08
N THR A 53 10.08 8.46 4.04
CA THR A 53 9.61 7.46 3.08
C THR A 53 10.39 6.17 3.28
N VAL A 54 9.68 5.05 3.28
CA VAL A 54 10.26 3.70 3.37
C VAL A 54 9.82 2.91 2.15
N ASP A 55 10.79 2.66 1.27
CA ASP A 55 10.57 1.87 0.07
C ASP A 55 10.77 0.40 0.40
N GLU A 56 9.63 -0.23 0.61
CA GLU A 56 9.37 -1.63 0.85
C GLU A 56 9.81 -2.17 2.23
N ILE A 57 8.78 -2.64 2.97
CA ILE A 57 8.92 -3.48 4.16
C ILE A 57 8.37 -4.87 3.82
N GLY A 58 9.15 -5.90 4.08
CA GLY A 58 8.82 -7.29 3.73
C GLY A 58 9.26 -8.30 4.79
N TYR A 59 9.53 -9.52 4.33
CA TYR A 59 9.86 -10.64 5.22
C TYR A 59 11.22 -10.49 5.92
N LEU A 60 12.18 -9.75 5.36
CA LEU A 60 13.48 -9.54 5.98
C LEU A 60 13.36 -8.80 7.31
N GLU A 61 12.52 -7.75 7.35
CA GLU A 61 12.24 -6.93 8.52
C GLU A 61 11.48 -7.70 9.61
N ASN A 62 10.77 -8.78 9.23
CA ASN A 62 10.04 -9.62 10.17
C ASN A 62 10.96 -10.45 11.08
N THR A 63 12.25 -10.53 10.79
CA THR A 63 13.20 -11.42 11.47
C THR A 63 13.89 -10.81 12.69
N SER A 64 13.86 -9.48 12.86
CA SER A 64 14.53 -8.77 13.96
C SER A 64 13.54 -8.02 14.83
N TYR A 65 13.34 -8.49 16.05
CA TYR A 65 12.46 -7.82 17.04
C TYR A 65 12.98 -6.42 17.41
N ASP A 66 14.29 -6.26 17.58
CA ASP A 66 14.88 -4.97 17.96
C ASP A 66 14.71 -3.92 16.87
N TYR A 67 14.84 -4.32 15.59
CA TYR A 67 14.50 -3.47 14.45
C TYR A 67 13.03 -3.03 14.47
N GLN A 68 12.10 -3.98 14.73
CA GLN A 68 10.67 -3.68 14.80
C GLN A 68 10.36 -2.67 15.91
N LYS A 69 11.00 -2.80 17.07
CA LYS A 69 10.89 -1.84 18.17
C LYS A 69 11.47 -0.47 17.84
N ALA A 70 12.60 -0.42 17.12
CA ALA A 70 13.16 0.82 16.63
C ALA A 70 12.23 1.51 15.61
N PHE A 71 11.60 0.71 14.73
CA PHE A 71 10.62 1.21 13.76
C PHE A 71 9.36 1.76 14.44
N GLU A 72 8.84 1.08 15.46
CA GLU A 72 7.73 1.57 16.29
C GLU A 72 8.07 2.93 16.95
N ARG A 73 9.28 3.08 17.48
CA ARG A 73 9.74 4.38 18.03
C ARG A 73 9.80 5.48 16.97
N LEU A 74 10.23 5.13 15.74
CA LEU A 74 10.23 6.06 14.62
C LEU A 74 8.81 6.50 14.23
N MET A 75 7.86 5.56 14.16
CA MET A 75 6.44 5.85 13.89
C MET A 75 5.83 6.82 14.91
N ASN A 76 6.23 6.73 16.18
CA ASN A 76 5.76 7.64 17.22
C ASN A 76 6.35 9.07 17.11
N LYS A 77 7.45 9.26 16.38
CA LYS A 77 8.14 10.55 16.24
C LYS A 77 7.92 11.21 14.88
N LYS A 78 7.65 10.43 13.85
CA LYS A 78 7.64 10.90 12.44
C LYS A 78 6.39 10.42 11.71
N ARG A 79 5.99 11.21 10.71
CA ARG A 79 5.01 10.76 9.71
C ARG A 79 5.74 9.92 8.67
N ILE A 80 5.23 8.72 8.40
CA ILE A 80 5.89 7.76 7.50
C ILE A 80 4.95 7.41 6.36
N ILE A 81 5.47 7.46 5.13
CA ILE A 81 4.85 6.84 3.95
C ILE A 81 5.67 5.61 3.63
N MET A 82 5.04 4.44 3.67
CA MET A 82 5.73 3.18 3.46
C MET A 82 5.00 2.27 2.48
N VAL A 83 5.77 1.48 1.75
CA VAL A 83 5.26 0.36 0.96
C VAL A 83 5.44 -0.91 1.77
N VAL A 84 4.36 -1.66 1.98
CA VAL A 84 4.37 -2.91 2.73
C VAL A 84 3.98 -4.05 1.81
N ARG A 85 4.77 -5.12 1.78
CA ARG A 85 4.45 -6.34 1.02
C ARG A 85 3.21 -7.02 1.58
N LYS A 86 2.35 -7.52 0.69
CA LYS A 86 1.23 -8.39 1.06
C LYS A 86 1.74 -9.79 1.38
N GLN A 87 2.13 -9.99 2.62
CA GLN A 87 2.57 -11.28 3.16
C GLN A 87 1.96 -11.47 4.54
N ASP A 88 1.56 -12.69 4.88
CA ASP A 88 1.03 -13.04 6.19
C ASP A 88 2.19 -13.27 7.17
N LEU A 89 2.68 -12.16 7.76
CA LEU A 89 3.79 -12.14 8.70
C LEU A 89 3.45 -11.25 9.89
N SER A 90 3.89 -11.64 11.08
CA SER A 90 3.51 -10.99 12.34
C SER A 90 3.77 -9.48 12.38
N PHE A 91 4.94 -9.04 11.94
CA PHE A 91 5.30 -7.63 11.90
C PHE A 91 4.49 -6.84 10.86
N LEU A 92 4.28 -7.41 9.67
CA LEU A 92 3.50 -6.77 8.62
C LEU A 92 2.02 -6.66 9.00
N ASN A 93 1.47 -7.71 9.61
CA ASN A 93 0.11 -7.71 10.12
C ASN A 93 -0.06 -6.67 11.24
N TRP A 94 0.91 -6.56 12.13
CA TRP A 94 0.92 -5.54 13.17
C TRP A 94 0.98 -4.13 12.57
N LEU A 95 1.84 -3.87 11.58
CA LEU A 95 1.91 -2.59 10.88
C LEU A 95 0.59 -2.22 10.20
N CYS A 96 0.02 -3.16 9.43
CA CYS A 96 -1.22 -2.92 8.69
C CYS A 96 -2.44 -2.75 9.60
N GLY A 97 -2.43 -3.36 10.79
CA GLY A 97 -3.49 -3.26 11.80
C GLY A 97 -3.27 -2.16 12.84
N HIS A 98 -2.17 -1.43 12.79
CA HIS A 98 -1.86 -0.41 13.80
C HIS A 98 -2.84 0.76 13.72
N LYS A 99 -3.31 1.23 14.88
CA LYS A 99 -4.35 2.29 15.00
C LYS A 99 -4.00 3.62 14.30
N ASP A 100 -2.71 3.94 14.21
CA ASP A 100 -2.21 5.18 13.62
C ASP A 100 -1.75 5.01 12.16
N VAL A 101 -2.04 3.84 11.55
CA VAL A 101 -1.73 3.54 10.14
C VAL A 101 -2.99 3.63 9.30
N PHE A 102 -2.93 4.43 8.24
CA PHE A 102 -3.93 4.43 7.19
C PHE A 102 -3.45 3.53 6.05
N LEU A 103 -4.08 2.35 5.94
CA LEU A 103 -3.73 1.35 4.93
C LEU A 103 -4.47 1.62 3.62
N VAL A 104 -3.73 1.72 2.51
CA VAL A 104 -4.27 1.74 1.15
C VAL A 104 -3.85 0.44 0.46
N ASP A 105 -4.82 -0.42 0.18
CA ASP A 105 -4.61 -1.61 -0.64
C ASP A 105 -4.60 -1.21 -2.13
N LEU A 106 -3.44 -1.26 -2.78
CA LEU A 106 -3.30 -0.85 -4.18
C LEU A 106 -4.04 -1.74 -5.17
N ASP A 107 -4.34 -2.99 -4.80
CA ASP A 107 -5.19 -3.86 -5.63
C ASP A 107 -6.68 -3.54 -5.44
N ARG A 108 -7.03 -2.92 -4.30
CA ARG A 108 -8.39 -2.50 -3.96
C ARG A 108 -8.40 -1.14 -3.25
N PRO A 109 -7.96 -0.06 -3.91
CA PRO A 109 -7.72 1.23 -3.26
C PRO A 109 -8.98 1.83 -2.61
N PHE A 110 -10.16 1.35 -3.01
CA PHE A 110 -11.47 1.77 -2.48
C PHE A 110 -12.23 0.60 -1.83
N GLY A 111 -11.55 -0.45 -1.38
CA GLY A 111 -12.16 -1.71 -0.88
C GLY A 111 -13.18 -1.52 0.24
N ASN A 112 -12.99 -0.51 1.10
CA ASN A 112 -13.90 -0.17 2.20
C ASN A 112 -14.91 0.94 1.83
N SER A 113 -14.90 1.43 0.59
CA SER A 113 -15.78 2.49 0.09
C SER A 113 -16.87 1.92 -0.80
N GLY A 114 -18.04 2.58 -0.79
CA GLY A 114 -19.10 2.32 -1.76
C GLY A 114 -19.06 3.36 -2.90
N CYS A 115 -19.57 2.97 -4.06
CA CYS A 115 -19.77 3.86 -5.19
C CYS A 115 -21.26 4.04 -5.47
N ILE A 116 -21.70 5.29 -5.60
CA ILE A 116 -23.05 5.63 -6.06
C ILE A 116 -22.95 6.18 -7.48
N ILE A 117 -23.53 5.45 -8.43
CA ILE A 117 -23.61 5.86 -9.83
C ILE A 117 -24.95 6.56 -10.06
N MET A 118 -24.92 7.88 -10.24
CA MET A 118 -26.11 8.68 -10.53
C MET A 118 -26.50 8.53 -12.00
N ALA A 119 -27.52 7.73 -12.25
CA ALA A 119 -28.04 7.42 -13.58
C ALA A 119 -29.45 8.02 -13.82
N SER A 120 -29.85 9.00 -13.01
CA SER A 120 -31.19 9.61 -13.01
C SER A 120 -31.31 10.88 -13.88
N GLY A 121 -30.25 11.28 -14.58
CA GLY A 121 -30.27 12.50 -15.39
C GLY A 121 -31.07 12.33 -16.67
N GLN A 122 -32.02 13.28 -16.94
CA GLN A 122 -32.89 13.26 -18.14
C GLN A 122 -32.18 13.57 -19.47
N GLY A 123 -30.90 13.96 -19.44
CA GLY A 123 -30.12 14.25 -20.65
C GLY A 123 -30.70 15.39 -21.54
N LYS A 124 -31.44 16.35 -20.98
CA LYS A 124 -32.14 17.41 -21.75
C LYS A 124 -31.24 18.14 -22.75
N ARG A 125 -29.99 18.44 -22.37
CA ARG A 125 -29.02 19.10 -23.25
C ARG A 125 -28.43 18.16 -24.32
N PHE A 126 -28.50 16.85 -24.09
CA PHE A 126 -28.00 15.84 -24.99
C PHE A 126 -29.04 15.37 -26.03
N GLY A 127 -30.32 15.78 -25.84
CA GLY A 127 -31.41 15.38 -26.74
C GLY A 127 -31.93 13.96 -26.54
N GLY A 128 -31.57 13.30 -25.42
CA GLY A 128 -31.97 11.92 -25.13
C GLY A 128 -31.28 11.33 -23.90
N ASN A 129 -31.42 10.04 -23.71
CA ASN A 129 -30.77 9.35 -22.59
C ASN A 129 -29.26 9.20 -22.85
N LYS A 130 -28.46 10.13 -22.33
CA LYS A 130 -27.00 10.16 -22.47
C LYS A 130 -26.33 8.87 -22.01
N LEU A 131 -26.88 8.20 -21.00
CA LEU A 131 -26.29 6.99 -20.44
C LEU A 131 -26.36 5.80 -21.38
N MET A 132 -27.36 5.81 -22.27
CA MET A 132 -27.57 4.80 -23.31
C MET A 132 -26.84 5.16 -24.61
N ALA A 133 -26.24 6.36 -24.71
CA ALA A 133 -25.47 6.74 -25.89
C ALA A 133 -24.27 5.80 -26.06
N GLU A 134 -24.06 5.37 -27.28
CA GLU A 134 -22.98 4.47 -27.63
C GLU A 134 -21.63 5.21 -27.63
N TYR A 135 -20.66 4.61 -26.98
CA TYR A 135 -19.27 5.05 -26.96
C TYR A 135 -18.35 3.82 -27.09
N HIS A 136 -17.53 3.78 -28.13
CA HIS A 136 -16.70 2.62 -28.48
C HIS A 136 -17.46 1.29 -28.45
N GLY A 137 -18.63 1.23 -29.12
CA GLY A 137 -19.40 0.02 -29.32
C GLY A 137 -20.23 -0.45 -28.13
N GLN A 138 -20.35 0.37 -27.07
CA GLN A 138 -21.23 0.02 -25.94
C GLN A 138 -21.78 1.27 -25.21
N PRO A 139 -22.92 1.14 -24.50
CA PRO A 139 -23.51 2.26 -23.76
C PRO A 139 -22.58 2.87 -22.71
N LEU A 140 -22.60 4.20 -22.56
CA LEU A 140 -21.79 4.91 -21.58
C LEU A 140 -21.96 4.38 -20.15
N ILE A 141 -23.18 4.00 -19.74
CA ILE A 141 -23.43 3.42 -18.42
C ILE A 141 -22.64 2.13 -18.20
N LYS A 142 -22.48 1.31 -19.26
CA LYS A 142 -21.73 0.06 -19.15
C LYS A 142 -20.25 0.30 -18.85
N TRP A 143 -19.63 1.31 -19.46
CA TRP A 143 -18.26 1.71 -19.14
C TRP A 143 -18.10 2.10 -17.67
N MET A 144 -19.04 2.90 -17.13
CA MET A 144 -19.02 3.27 -15.71
C MET A 144 -19.19 2.05 -14.80
N LEU A 145 -20.06 1.11 -15.17
CA LEU A 145 -20.26 -0.13 -14.41
C LEU A 145 -19.02 -1.03 -14.45
N ASP A 146 -18.37 -1.14 -15.60
CA ASP A 146 -17.18 -1.97 -15.77
C ASP A 146 -15.99 -1.39 -15.00
N ILE A 147 -15.71 -0.09 -15.10
CA ILE A 147 -14.62 0.56 -14.36
C ILE A 147 -14.84 0.44 -12.84
N THR A 148 -16.04 0.73 -12.37
CA THR A 148 -16.32 0.71 -10.92
C THR A 148 -16.38 -0.70 -10.34
N LYS A 149 -16.55 -1.74 -11.15
CA LYS A 149 -16.61 -3.14 -10.72
C LYS A 149 -15.34 -3.59 -10.02
N TYR A 150 -14.19 -3.15 -10.49
CA TYR A 150 -12.88 -3.55 -9.95
C TYR A 150 -12.42 -2.64 -8.81
N LEU A 151 -12.96 -1.42 -8.73
CA LEU A 151 -12.52 -0.42 -7.74
C LEU A 151 -13.30 -0.50 -6.43
N PHE A 152 -14.61 -0.86 -6.49
CA PHE A 152 -15.50 -0.79 -5.33
C PHE A 152 -16.17 -2.13 -5.06
N SER A 153 -16.16 -2.55 -3.79
CA SER A 153 -16.84 -3.78 -3.34
C SER A 153 -18.35 -3.63 -3.30
N ARG A 154 -18.85 -2.41 -3.07
CA ARG A 154 -20.29 -2.08 -3.02
C ARG A 154 -20.60 -1.00 -4.04
N ARG A 155 -21.64 -1.23 -4.86
CA ARG A 155 -22.09 -0.29 -5.89
C ARG A 155 -23.60 -0.16 -5.88
N LEU A 156 -24.08 1.08 -5.98
CA LEU A 156 -25.48 1.39 -6.10
C LEU A 156 -25.68 2.23 -7.38
N VAL A 157 -26.67 1.87 -8.18
CA VAL A 157 -27.07 2.66 -9.34
C VAL A 157 -28.41 3.32 -9.02
N VAL A 158 -28.46 4.66 -9.08
CA VAL A 158 -29.68 5.43 -8.88
C VAL A 158 -30.28 5.78 -10.24
N THR A 159 -31.44 5.21 -10.56
CA THR A 159 -32.18 5.47 -11.80
C THR A 159 -33.51 6.16 -11.49
N ILE A 160 -34.13 6.79 -12.50
CA ILE A 160 -35.52 7.20 -12.45
C ILE A 160 -36.37 6.12 -13.12
N HIS A 161 -37.46 5.80 -12.47
CA HIS A 161 -38.53 4.99 -13.09
C HIS A 161 -39.29 5.89 -14.07
N GLN A 162 -39.29 5.53 -15.35
CA GLN A 162 -40.18 6.13 -16.35
C GLN A 162 -41.39 5.24 -16.53
#